data_b6c6aa35cf94e790a48495d7bd22c9b7
#
_entry.id   b6c6aa35cf94e790a48495d7bd22c9b7
#
_cell.length_a   1.000
_cell.length_b   1.000
_cell.length_c   1.000
_cell.angle_alpha   90.00
_cell.angle_beta   90.00
_cell.angle_gamma   90.00
#
_symmetry.space_group_name_H-M   'P 1'
#
loop_
_entity.id
_entity.type
_entity.pdbx_description
1 polymer ?
#
loop_
_entity_poly.entity_id
_entity_poly.type
_entity_poly.pdbx_seq_one_letter_code
_entity_poly.pdbx_strand_id
1 'polypeptide(L)'
;MLSLFDFTMIVIGLVIGMGIFRTASDSARAAITPTVFFAAWLFGGVIALCGALTYAEIGSRYPVTGGYYRIFAKAYHPSVAFAINCIILISNAASLAAVALIGSEYLSETLFAKPPSDLMKSLIAMGAILLFYFVNLMGLRMSSRTQNILMSVKIGMILLLITALFFPEHHHTPSVVTEVLPVAYTWTDYITSFGGALVAVCFTYGGYQQTINFGEEIRDPR
;
A
#
# COMPACT_ATOMS: atom_id res chain seq x y z
N MET A 1 22.27 10.82 -6.74
CA MET A 1 21.37 10.59 -7.87
C MET A 1 21.02 9.11 -7.89
N LEU A 2 19.75 8.79 -8.01
CA LEU A 2 19.22 7.42 -8.08
C LEU A 2 19.39 6.87 -9.49
N SER A 3 19.77 5.59 -9.59
CA SER A 3 19.72 4.88 -10.87
C SER A 3 18.28 4.57 -11.24
N LEU A 4 18.00 4.28 -12.51
CA LEU A 4 16.67 3.85 -12.96
C LEU A 4 16.20 2.61 -12.19
N PHE A 5 17.12 1.68 -11.91
CA PHE A 5 16.82 0.47 -11.13
C PHE A 5 16.39 0.82 -9.69
N ASP A 6 17.16 1.67 -8.98
CA ASP A 6 16.84 2.07 -7.61
C ASP A 6 15.50 2.80 -7.55
N PHE A 7 15.24 3.69 -8.52
CA PHE A 7 13.96 4.39 -8.60
C PHE A 7 12.80 3.44 -8.86
N THR A 8 12.96 2.50 -9.80
CA THR A 8 11.94 1.47 -10.08
C THR A 8 11.66 0.63 -8.83
N MET A 9 12.68 0.19 -8.10
CA MET A 9 12.53 -0.58 -6.86
C MET A 9 11.84 0.23 -5.75
N ILE A 10 12.12 1.53 -5.66
CA ILE A 10 11.41 2.44 -4.75
C ILE A 10 9.93 2.52 -5.12
N VAL A 11 9.62 2.75 -6.40
CA VAL A 11 8.22 2.85 -6.88
C VAL A 11 7.45 1.55 -6.63
N ILE A 12 8.03 0.41 -6.98
CA ILE A 12 7.43 -0.90 -6.71
C ILE A 12 7.24 -1.09 -5.20
N GLY A 13 8.22 -0.67 -4.38
CA GLY A 13 8.14 -0.74 -2.92
C GLY A 13 7.07 0.16 -2.30
N LEU A 14 6.76 1.28 -2.93
CA LEU A 14 5.67 2.18 -2.52
C LEU A 14 4.29 1.60 -2.87
N VAL A 15 4.17 0.90 -3.99
CA VAL A 15 2.93 0.27 -4.44
C VAL A 15 2.71 -1.07 -3.73
N ILE A 16 3.72 -1.96 -3.70
CA ILE A 16 3.66 -3.23 -2.97
C ILE A 16 3.88 -2.96 -1.47
N GLY A 17 2.84 -2.48 -0.82
CA GLY A 17 2.80 -2.22 0.61
C GLY A 17 2.09 -3.33 1.39
N MET A 18 1.63 -2.98 2.58
CA MET A 18 0.81 -3.82 3.44
C MET A 18 -0.56 -4.14 2.81
N GLY A 19 -1.01 -3.30 1.89
CA GLY A 19 -2.32 -3.41 1.24
C GLY A 19 -2.55 -4.80 0.65
N ILE A 20 -1.62 -5.31 -0.15
CA ILE A 20 -1.81 -6.61 -0.81
C ILE A 20 -1.90 -7.78 0.17
N PHE A 21 -1.27 -7.69 1.34
CA PHE A 21 -1.25 -8.76 2.33
C PHE A 21 -2.46 -8.74 3.26
N ARG A 22 -2.99 -7.57 3.60
CA ARG A 22 -4.10 -7.42 4.56
C ARG A 22 -5.41 -7.02 3.93
N THR A 23 -5.42 -5.99 3.09
CA THR A 23 -6.69 -5.43 2.58
C THR A 23 -7.37 -6.31 1.54
N ALA A 24 -6.68 -7.32 0.99
CA ALA A 24 -7.31 -8.33 0.16
C ALA A 24 -8.42 -9.09 0.92
N SER A 25 -8.17 -9.44 2.19
CA SER A 25 -9.20 -10.07 3.04
C SER A 25 -10.34 -9.12 3.39
N ASP A 26 -10.03 -7.83 3.62
CA ASP A 26 -11.05 -6.83 3.92
C ASP A 26 -11.94 -6.57 2.70
N SER A 27 -11.36 -6.49 1.49
CA SER A 27 -12.07 -6.41 0.22
C SER A 27 -12.96 -7.64 -0.01
N ALA A 28 -12.45 -8.84 0.30
CA ALA A 28 -13.22 -10.08 0.18
C ALA A 28 -14.41 -10.12 1.15
N ARG A 29 -14.23 -9.63 2.38
CA ARG A 29 -15.33 -9.53 3.36
C ARG A 29 -16.39 -8.51 2.98
N ALA A 30 -16.00 -7.41 2.33
CA ALA A 30 -16.93 -6.39 1.85
C ALA A 30 -17.71 -6.84 0.61
N ALA A 31 -17.15 -7.75 -0.19
CA ALA A 31 -17.76 -8.24 -1.42
C ALA A 31 -18.77 -9.34 -1.11
N ILE A 32 -20.05 -9.12 -1.48
CA ILE A 32 -21.13 -10.10 -1.31
C ILE A 32 -21.03 -11.30 -2.26
N THR A 33 -20.28 -11.14 -3.37
CA THR A 33 -20.04 -12.22 -4.35
C THR A 33 -18.60 -12.15 -4.87
N PRO A 34 -18.02 -13.29 -5.31
CA PRO A 34 -16.71 -13.28 -5.97
C PRO A 34 -16.63 -12.35 -7.18
N THR A 35 -17.73 -12.22 -7.93
CA THR A 35 -17.80 -11.31 -9.08
C THR A 35 -17.60 -9.85 -8.68
N VAL A 36 -18.23 -9.42 -7.57
CA VAL A 36 -18.05 -8.06 -7.02
C VAL A 36 -16.61 -7.85 -6.57
N PHE A 37 -16.01 -8.85 -5.93
CA PHE A 37 -14.62 -8.81 -5.51
C PHE A 37 -13.69 -8.58 -6.72
N PHE A 38 -13.74 -9.44 -7.73
CA PHE A 38 -12.87 -9.31 -8.90
C PHE A 38 -13.15 -8.05 -9.72
N ALA A 39 -14.42 -7.63 -9.84
CA ALA A 39 -14.78 -6.38 -10.48
C ALA A 39 -14.16 -5.16 -9.77
N ALA A 40 -14.17 -5.13 -8.42
CA ALA A 40 -13.56 -4.06 -7.66
C ALA A 40 -12.04 -4.01 -7.88
N TRP A 41 -11.37 -5.17 -7.92
CA TRP A 41 -9.92 -5.24 -8.18
C TRP A 41 -9.56 -4.78 -9.59
N LEU A 42 -10.32 -5.22 -10.61
CA LEU A 42 -10.10 -4.81 -11.99
C LEU A 42 -10.32 -3.30 -12.17
N PHE A 43 -11.42 -2.79 -11.64
CA PHE A 43 -11.78 -1.37 -11.75
C PHE A 43 -10.78 -0.47 -10.97
N GLY A 44 -10.41 -0.88 -9.76
CA GLY A 44 -9.39 -0.19 -8.98
C GLY A 44 -8.01 -0.18 -9.66
N GLY A 45 -7.64 -1.28 -10.33
CA GLY A 45 -6.42 -1.35 -11.14
C GLY A 45 -6.44 -0.37 -12.32
N VAL A 46 -7.57 -0.23 -13.01
CA VAL A 46 -7.73 0.76 -14.09
C VAL A 46 -7.61 2.19 -13.56
N ILE A 47 -8.27 2.50 -12.43
CA ILE A 47 -8.15 3.82 -11.78
C ILE A 47 -6.69 4.10 -11.41
N ALA A 48 -6.00 3.13 -10.81
CA ALA A 48 -4.61 3.29 -10.41
C ALA A 48 -3.68 3.51 -11.61
N LEU A 49 -3.91 2.78 -12.72
CA LEU A 49 -3.16 2.95 -13.96
C LEU A 49 -3.35 4.36 -14.54
N CYS A 50 -4.60 4.83 -14.65
CA CYS A 50 -4.89 6.19 -15.11
C CYS A 50 -4.22 7.25 -14.20
N GLY A 51 -4.29 7.04 -12.88
CA GLY A 51 -3.61 7.90 -11.93
C GLY A 51 -2.09 7.90 -12.10
N ALA A 52 -1.48 6.72 -12.23
CA ALA A 52 -0.03 6.58 -12.41
C ALA A 52 0.44 7.26 -13.70
N LEU A 53 -0.28 7.11 -14.81
CA LEU A 53 0.02 7.79 -16.08
C LEU A 53 -0.06 9.32 -15.94
N THR A 54 -1.08 9.82 -15.23
CA THR A 54 -1.22 11.25 -14.96
C THR A 54 -0.04 11.79 -14.14
N TYR A 55 0.37 11.09 -13.09
CA TYR A 55 1.52 11.48 -12.27
C TYR A 55 2.85 11.36 -13.03
N ALA A 56 2.99 10.37 -13.89
CA ALA A 56 4.16 10.22 -14.76
C ALA A 56 4.29 11.40 -15.74
N GLU A 57 3.18 11.82 -16.34
CA GLU A 57 3.16 12.98 -17.23
C GLU A 57 3.48 14.28 -16.50
N ILE A 58 2.89 14.50 -15.31
CA ILE A 58 3.18 15.67 -14.49
C ILE A 58 4.66 15.66 -14.08
N GLY A 59 5.19 14.55 -13.60
CA GLY A 59 6.59 14.42 -13.17
C GLY A 59 7.60 14.65 -14.30
N SER A 60 7.29 14.17 -15.51
CA SER A 60 8.15 14.40 -16.69
C SER A 60 8.15 15.85 -17.16
N ARG A 61 7.01 16.56 -17.06
CA ARG A 61 6.88 17.98 -17.47
C ARG A 61 7.40 18.93 -16.41
N TYR A 62 7.34 18.58 -15.14
CA TYR A 62 7.71 19.41 -14.00
C TYR A 62 8.59 18.64 -13.01
N PRO A 63 9.84 18.33 -13.36
CA PRO A 63 10.79 17.68 -12.48
C PRO A 63 11.29 18.68 -11.44
N VAL A 64 10.54 18.87 -10.37
CA VAL A 64 10.85 19.85 -9.31
C VAL A 64 10.94 19.18 -7.95
N THR A 65 11.87 19.63 -7.12
CA THR A 65 11.89 19.29 -5.68
C THR A 65 10.71 19.95 -4.97
N GLY A 66 10.14 19.23 -3.99
CA GLY A 66 8.98 19.71 -3.23
C GLY A 66 7.65 19.20 -3.75
N GLY A 67 7.67 18.28 -4.74
CA GLY A 67 6.56 17.43 -5.17
C GLY A 67 5.19 18.12 -5.19
N TYR A 68 4.29 17.61 -4.37
CA TYR A 68 2.90 18.14 -4.29
C TYR A 68 2.78 19.62 -4.07
N TYR A 69 3.56 20.18 -3.13
CA TYR A 69 3.48 21.59 -2.82
C TYR A 69 3.74 22.48 -4.03
N ARG A 70 4.83 22.21 -4.75
CA ARG A 70 5.22 23.00 -5.93
C ARG A 70 4.20 22.89 -7.06
N ILE A 71 3.68 21.70 -7.29
CA ILE A 71 2.69 21.47 -8.34
C ILE A 71 1.38 22.17 -8.01
N PHE A 72 0.86 22.01 -6.79
CA PHE A 72 -0.38 22.67 -6.39
C PHE A 72 -0.24 24.19 -6.29
N ALA A 73 0.92 24.70 -5.87
CA ALA A 73 1.17 26.14 -5.84
C ALA A 73 1.18 26.76 -7.25
N LYS A 74 1.64 25.99 -8.26
CA LYS A 74 1.62 26.41 -9.65
C LYS A 74 0.25 26.25 -10.31
N ALA A 75 -0.46 25.18 -10.00
CA ALA A 75 -1.77 24.87 -10.60
C ALA A 75 -2.91 25.71 -10.02
N TYR A 76 -2.82 26.07 -8.75
CA TYR A 76 -3.86 26.80 -8.03
C TYR A 76 -3.27 28.07 -7.38
N HIS A 77 -3.14 28.07 -6.04
CA HIS A 77 -2.61 29.17 -5.26
C HIS A 77 -1.72 28.65 -4.13
N PRO A 78 -0.66 29.34 -3.69
CA PRO A 78 0.22 28.89 -2.61
C PRO A 78 -0.51 28.55 -1.30
N SER A 79 -1.59 29.27 -0.95
CA SER A 79 -2.38 28.98 0.25
C SER A 79 -3.11 27.63 0.15
N VAL A 80 -3.62 27.28 -1.03
CA VAL A 80 -4.24 25.97 -1.30
C VAL A 80 -3.19 24.87 -1.21
N ALA A 81 -2.02 25.07 -1.81
CA ALA A 81 -0.90 24.14 -1.75
C ALA A 81 -0.45 23.89 -0.31
N PHE A 82 -0.39 24.95 0.52
CA PHE A 82 -0.04 24.82 1.93
C PHE A 82 -1.07 23.98 2.70
N ALA A 83 -2.36 24.26 2.54
CA ALA A 83 -3.42 23.51 3.20
C ALA A 83 -3.40 22.02 2.81
N ILE A 84 -3.27 21.73 1.50
CA ILE A 84 -3.17 20.35 1.00
C ILE A 84 -1.92 19.66 1.56
N ASN A 85 -0.77 20.36 1.60
CA ASN A 85 0.46 19.77 2.12
C ASN A 85 0.37 19.46 3.62
N CYS A 86 -0.32 20.28 4.41
CA CYS A 86 -0.60 19.97 5.82
C CYS A 86 -1.46 18.70 5.97
N ILE A 87 -2.50 18.57 5.15
CA ILE A 87 -3.36 17.37 5.15
C ILE A 87 -2.54 16.12 4.77
N ILE A 88 -1.72 16.21 3.72
CA ILE A 88 -0.85 15.10 3.28
C ILE A 88 0.13 14.71 4.39
N LEU A 89 0.74 15.67 5.08
CA LEU A 89 1.67 15.42 6.17
C LEU A 89 1.01 14.64 7.31
N ILE A 90 -0.17 15.08 7.76
CA ILE A 90 -0.93 14.42 8.84
C ILE A 90 -1.36 13.03 8.38
N SER A 91 -1.86 12.90 7.17
CA SER A 91 -2.30 11.61 6.60
C SER A 91 -1.15 10.61 6.49
N ASN A 92 0.02 11.05 6.02
CA ASN A 92 1.20 10.18 5.94
C ASN A 92 1.69 9.75 7.32
N ALA A 93 1.70 10.65 8.31
CA ALA A 93 2.07 10.31 9.68
C ALA A 93 1.10 9.29 10.30
N ALA A 94 -0.21 9.48 10.11
CA ALA A 94 -1.23 8.54 10.57
C ALA A 94 -1.11 7.18 9.88
N SER A 95 -0.88 7.15 8.56
CA SER A 95 -0.63 5.93 7.79
C SER A 95 0.60 5.17 8.30
N LEU A 96 1.69 5.88 8.55
CA LEU A 96 2.92 5.27 9.07
C LEU A 96 2.69 4.63 10.44
N ALA A 97 1.99 5.33 11.35
CA ALA A 97 1.65 4.81 12.66
C ALA A 97 0.74 3.57 12.56
N ALA A 98 -0.28 3.59 11.70
CA ALA A 98 -1.17 2.47 11.47
C ALA A 98 -0.42 1.23 10.95
N VAL A 99 0.44 1.41 9.95
CA VAL A 99 1.27 0.32 9.40
C VAL A 99 2.21 -0.26 10.45
N ALA A 100 2.84 0.58 11.28
CA ALA A 100 3.73 0.14 12.33
C ALA A 100 2.99 -0.65 13.43
N LEU A 101 1.78 -0.22 13.81
CA LEU A 101 0.94 -0.94 14.77
C LEU A 101 0.50 -2.30 14.24
N ILE A 102 0.05 -2.38 13.00
CA ILE A 102 -0.32 -3.65 12.36
C ILE A 102 0.91 -4.57 12.26
N GLY A 103 2.06 -4.03 11.87
CA GLY A 103 3.31 -4.80 11.84
C GLY A 103 3.68 -5.33 13.24
N SER A 104 3.45 -4.54 14.29
CA SER A 104 3.69 -4.97 15.67
C SER A 104 2.73 -6.08 16.12
N GLU A 105 1.48 -6.10 15.66
CA GLU A 105 0.54 -7.18 15.93
C GLU A 105 1.05 -8.51 15.35
N TYR A 106 1.37 -8.56 14.06
CA TYR A 106 1.91 -9.76 13.42
C TYR A 106 3.22 -10.25 14.05
N LEU A 107 4.12 -9.30 14.36
CA LEU A 107 5.39 -9.63 15.01
C LEU A 107 5.15 -10.21 16.41
N SER A 108 4.19 -9.63 17.13
CA SER A 108 3.83 -10.07 18.48
C SER A 108 3.25 -11.48 18.50
N GLU A 109 2.35 -11.80 17.57
CA GLU A 109 1.74 -13.12 17.44
C GLU A 109 2.79 -14.20 17.12
N THR A 110 3.85 -13.81 16.39
CA THR A 110 4.93 -14.74 16.02
C THR A 110 5.93 -14.95 17.15
N LEU A 111 6.25 -13.91 17.93
CA LEU A 111 7.31 -13.93 18.93
C LEU A 111 6.82 -14.34 20.33
N PHE A 112 5.57 -14.06 20.66
CA PHE A 112 5.02 -14.27 22.00
C PHE A 112 3.92 -15.34 21.98
N ALA A 113 4.02 -16.31 22.87
CA ALA A 113 3.01 -17.36 23.02
C ALA A 113 1.65 -16.83 23.55
N LYS A 114 1.63 -15.64 24.13
CA LYS A 114 0.41 -14.94 24.57
C LYS A 114 0.39 -13.55 23.93
N PRO A 115 -0.78 -13.04 23.53
CA PRO A 115 -0.89 -11.70 22.97
C PRO A 115 -0.39 -10.67 24.00
N PRO A 116 0.60 -9.83 23.64
CA PRO A 116 1.12 -8.83 24.55
C PRO A 116 0.09 -7.71 24.79
N SER A 117 0.32 -6.94 25.86
CA SER A 117 -0.51 -5.76 26.14
C SER A 117 -0.42 -4.72 25.02
N ASP A 118 -1.43 -3.86 24.89
CA ASP A 118 -1.46 -2.79 23.89
C ASP A 118 -0.28 -1.82 24.03
N LEU A 119 0.19 -1.63 25.27
CA LEU A 119 1.43 -0.86 25.52
C LEU A 119 2.65 -1.50 24.85
N MET A 120 2.80 -2.82 24.98
CA MET A 120 3.94 -3.54 24.37
C MET A 120 3.88 -3.46 22.83
N LYS A 121 2.70 -3.62 22.22
CA LYS A 121 2.51 -3.46 20.77
C LYS A 121 2.91 -2.04 20.33
N SER A 122 2.49 -1.02 21.07
CA SER A 122 2.83 0.38 20.80
C SER A 122 4.34 0.64 20.92
N LEU A 123 5.01 0.03 21.90
CA LEU A 123 6.46 0.14 22.06
C LEU A 123 7.21 -0.55 20.90
N ILE A 124 6.75 -1.71 20.46
CA ILE A 124 7.33 -2.41 19.29
C ILE A 124 7.15 -1.56 18.03
N ALA A 125 5.95 -1.00 17.81
CA ALA A 125 5.66 -0.13 16.68
C ALA A 125 6.56 1.13 16.68
N MET A 126 6.70 1.76 17.84
CA MET A 126 7.59 2.93 17.99
C MET A 126 9.06 2.56 17.77
N GLY A 127 9.51 1.42 18.27
CA GLY A 127 10.84 0.90 18.01
C GLY A 127 11.11 0.69 16.53
N ALA A 128 10.17 0.14 15.80
CA ALA A 128 10.26 -0.04 14.34
C ALA A 128 10.36 1.32 13.61
N ILE A 129 9.54 2.31 13.98
CA ILE A 129 9.60 3.66 13.40
C ILE A 129 10.95 4.29 13.66
N LEU A 130 11.46 4.22 14.89
CA LEU A 130 12.78 4.76 15.25
C LEU A 130 13.90 4.06 14.49
N LEU A 131 13.86 2.74 14.36
CA LEU A 131 14.85 1.98 13.59
C LEU A 131 14.95 2.50 12.14
N PHE A 132 13.82 2.61 11.45
CA PHE A 132 13.81 3.12 10.07
C PHE A 132 14.14 4.60 9.98
N TYR A 133 13.81 5.40 11.00
CA TYR A 133 14.24 6.78 11.09
C TYR A 133 15.78 6.88 11.13
N PHE A 134 16.44 6.10 11.97
CA PHE A 134 17.90 6.08 12.03
C PHE A 134 18.55 5.58 10.73
N VAL A 135 17.95 4.56 10.08
CA VAL A 135 18.42 4.10 8.76
C VAL A 135 18.35 5.23 7.72
N ASN A 136 17.29 6.04 7.74
CA ASN A 136 17.16 7.19 6.86
C ASN A 136 18.18 8.30 7.17
N LEU A 137 18.51 8.52 8.46
CA LEU A 137 19.55 9.48 8.85
C LEU A 137 20.96 9.09 8.36
N MET A 138 21.21 7.80 8.09
CA MET A 138 22.48 7.32 7.53
C MET A 138 22.65 7.70 6.05
N GLY A 139 21.66 8.36 5.46
CA GLY A 139 21.72 8.93 4.13
C GLY A 139 21.05 8.07 3.05
N LEU A 140 20.88 8.69 1.88
CA LEU A 140 20.11 8.15 0.75
C LEU A 140 20.60 6.77 0.27
N ARG A 141 21.91 6.54 0.25
CA ARG A 141 22.48 5.26 -0.18
C ARG A 141 22.09 4.11 0.76
N MET A 142 22.13 4.33 2.07
CA MET A 142 21.78 3.31 3.05
C MET A 142 20.28 3.05 3.02
N SER A 143 19.47 4.10 2.96
CA SER A 143 18.01 4.02 2.84
C SER A 143 17.60 3.24 1.58
N SER A 144 18.16 3.57 0.41
CA SER A 144 17.88 2.88 -0.85
C SER A 144 18.31 1.41 -0.81
N ARG A 145 19.49 1.10 -0.24
CA ARG A 145 19.95 -0.29 -0.09
C ARG A 145 19.02 -1.11 0.82
N THR A 146 18.62 -0.54 1.94
CA THR A 146 17.65 -1.18 2.85
C THR A 146 16.31 -1.42 2.13
N GLN A 147 15.82 -0.42 1.40
CA GLN A 147 14.60 -0.55 0.59
C GLN A 147 14.71 -1.67 -0.44
N ASN A 148 15.82 -1.76 -1.17
CA ASN A 148 16.03 -2.81 -2.18
C ASN A 148 16.04 -4.21 -1.55
N ILE A 149 16.67 -4.40 -0.38
CA ILE A 149 16.65 -5.68 0.34
C ILE A 149 15.24 -6.03 0.78
N LEU A 150 14.53 -5.11 1.44
CA LEU A 150 13.16 -5.33 1.90
C LEU A 150 12.21 -5.62 0.72
N MET A 151 12.42 -4.95 -0.40
CA MET A 151 11.64 -5.19 -1.61
C MET A 151 11.88 -6.57 -2.21
N SER A 152 13.13 -7.00 -2.26
CA SER A 152 13.47 -8.37 -2.71
C SER A 152 12.81 -9.43 -1.83
N VAL A 153 12.78 -9.21 -0.50
CA VAL A 153 12.09 -10.11 0.43
C VAL A 153 10.58 -10.14 0.16
N LYS A 154 9.94 -8.97 -0.03
CA LYS A 154 8.50 -8.87 -0.34
C LYS A 154 8.16 -9.61 -1.65
N ILE A 155 8.94 -9.41 -2.70
CA ILE A 155 8.75 -10.10 -3.98
C ILE A 155 8.90 -11.62 -3.78
N GLY A 156 9.93 -12.04 -3.06
CA GLY A 156 10.14 -13.45 -2.74
C GLY A 156 8.96 -14.07 -1.99
N MET A 157 8.39 -13.37 -1.01
CA MET A 157 7.20 -13.82 -0.27
C MET A 157 5.98 -13.96 -1.19
N ILE A 158 5.75 -12.99 -2.08
CA ILE A 158 4.64 -13.05 -3.04
C ILE A 158 4.81 -14.24 -3.99
N LEU A 159 6.01 -14.45 -4.52
CA LEU A 159 6.30 -15.60 -5.38
C LEU A 159 6.09 -16.93 -4.66
N LEU A 160 6.51 -17.00 -3.39
CA LEU A 160 6.29 -18.17 -2.55
C LEU A 160 4.78 -18.45 -2.35
N LEU A 161 3.98 -17.42 -2.09
CA LEU A 161 2.53 -17.56 -1.99
C LEU A 161 1.90 -18.01 -3.30
N ILE A 162 2.37 -17.49 -4.44
CA ILE A 162 1.90 -17.90 -5.76
C ILE A 162 2.26 -19.37 -6.01
N THR A 163 3.48 -19.79 -5.68
CA THR A 163 3.89 -21.20 -5.86
C THR A 163 3.07 -22.14 -4.98
N ALA A 164 2.68 -21.72 -3.77
CA ALA A 164 1.84 -22.53 -2.89
C ALA A 164 0.47 -22.88 -3.51
N LEU A 165 -0.05 -22.05 -4.42
CA LEU A 165 -1.30 -22.33 -5.14
C LEU A 165 -1.19 -23.53 -6.09
N PHE A 166 0.02 -23.88 -6.52
CA PHE A 166 0.27 -25.02 -7.41
C PHE A 166 0.48 -26.34 -6.67
N PHE A 167 0.54 -26.30 -5.34
CA PHE A 167 0.63 -27.49 -4.47
C PHE A 167 -0.65 -27.62 -3.63
N PRO A 168 -1.79 -28.04 -4.23
CA PRO A 168 -3.02 -28.19 -3.48
C PRO A 168 -2.83 -29.33 -2.48
N GLU A 169 -2.84 -29.02 -1.19
CA GLU A 169 -3.01 -30.02 -0.17
C GLU A 169 -4.42 -30.61 -0.29
N HIS A 170 -4.49 -31.93 -0.32
CA HIS A 170 -5.75 -32.67 -0.27
C HIS A 170 -6.28 -32.59 1.17
N HIS A 171 -6.69 -31.41 1.60
CA HIS A 171 -7.50 -31.32 2.80
C HIS A 171 -8.89 -31.87 2.45
N HIS A 172 -9.18 -33.07 2.94
CA HIS A 172 -10.55 -33.48 3.17
C HIS A 172 -11.14 -32.55 4.23
N THR A 173 -11.50 -31.34 3.86
CA THR A 173 -12.47 -30.57 4.61
C THR A 173 -13.77 -31.37 4.52
N PRO A 174 -14.33 -31.87 5.64
CA PRO A 174 -15.69 -32.38 5.59
C PRO A 174 -16.54 -31.24 5.04
N SER A 175 -17.17 -31.49 3.91
CA SER A 175 -18.10 -30.54 3.30
C SER A 175 -19.27 -30.42 4.28
N VAL A 176 -19.16 -29.51 5.23
CA VAL A 176 -20.32 -28.93 5.85
C VAL A 176 -20.93 -28.08 4.75
N VAL A 177 -21.72 -28.73 3.90
CA VAL A 177 -22.66 -28.04 3.03
C VAL A 177 -23.68 -27.41 3.95
N THR A 178 -23.33 -26.26 4.51
CA THR A 178 -24.33 -25.34 5.00
C THR A 178 -25.10 -24.95 3.73
N GLU A 179 -26.32 -25.42 3.58
CA GLU A 179 -27.23 -24.91 2.55
C GLU A 179 -27.31 -23.39 2.80
N VAL A 180 -26.50 -22.66 2.08
CA VAL A 180 -26.60 -21.21 2.04
C VAL A 180 -27.87 -20.96 1.23
N LEU A 181 -28.97 -20.70 1.93
CA LEU A 181 -30.21 -20.24 1.30
C LEU A 181 -29.84 -19.09 0.34
N PRO A 182 -30.33 -19.10 -0.89
CA PRO A 182 -30.00 -18.07 -1.85
C PRO A 182 -30.49 -16.71 -1.31
N VAL A 183 -29.59 -15.90 -0.83
CA VAL A 183 -29.89 -14.53 -0.39
C VAL A 183 -30.09 -13.72 -1.67
N ALA A 184 -31.32 -13.23 -1.88
CA ALA A 184 -31.62 -12.34 -3.00
C ALA A 184 -31.07 -10.94 -2.66
N TYR A 185 -29.94 -10.59 -3.29
CA TYR A 185 -29.34 -9.27 -3.15
C TYR A 185 -30.05 -8.24 -4.03
N THR A 186 -30.26 -7.04 -3.49
CA THR A 186 -30.80 -5.89 -4.23
C THR A 186 -29.69 -5.15 -4.97
N TRP A 187 -30.03 -4.29 -5.92
CA TRP A 187 -29.05 -3.42 -6.58
C TRP A 187 -28.28 -2.54 -5.61
N THR A 188 -28.93 -2.10 -4.56
CA THR A 188 -28.29 -1.29 -3.48
C THR A 188 -27.20 -2.08 -2.78
N ASP A 189 -27.43 -3.38 -2.51
CA ASP A 189 -26.45 -4.26 -1.87
C ASP A 189 -25.22 -4.43 -2.77
N TYR A 190 -25.40 -4.61 -4.07
CA TYR A 190 -24.29 -4.69 -5.02
C TYR A 190 -23.45 -3.41 -5.07
N ILE A 191 -24.10 -2.23 -5.13
CA ILE A 191 -23.39 -0.93 -5.18
C ILE A 191 -22.64 -0.68 -3.86
N THR A 192 -23.27 -0.91 -2.73
CA THR A 192 -22.65 -0.71 -1.41
C THR A 192 -21.48 -1.66 -1.20
N SER A 193 -21.66 -2.93 -1.56
CA SER A 193 -20.61 -3.95 -1.49
C SER A 193 -19.44 -3.63 -2.42
N PHE A 194 -19.72 -3.24 -3.67
CA PHE A 194 -18.68 -2.83 -4.61
C PHE A 194 -17.92 -1.61 -4.10
N GLY A 195 -18.61 -0.60 -3.59
CA GLY A 195 -18.00 0.59 -3.01
C GLY A 195 -17.10 0.25 -1.81
N GLY A 196 -17.58 -0.60 -0.89
CA GLY A 196 -16.80 -1.07 0.25
C GLY A 196 -15.56 -1.85 -0.15
N ALA A 197 -15.68 -2.78 -1.10
CA ALA A 197 -14.55 -3.53 -1.64
C ALA A 197 -13.56 -2.60 -2.35
N LEU A 198 -14.05 -1.62 -3.14
CA LEU A 198 -13.22 -0.68 -3.89
C LEU A 198 -12.38 0.23 -2.98
N VAL A 199 -12.89 0.64 -1.82
CA VAL A 199 -12.13 1.43 -0.84
C VAL A 199 -10.86 0.68 -0.40
N ALA A 200 -10.98 -0.60 -0.03
CA ALA A 200 -9.83 -1.44 0.34
C ALA A 200 -8.85 -1.63 -0.84
N VAL A 201 -9.40 -1.82 -2.04
CA VAL A 201 -8.61 -1.98 -3.28
C VAL A 201 -7.85 -0.69 -3.62
N CYS A 202 -8.49 0.49 -3.54
CA CYS A 202 -7.83 1.78 -3.77
C CYS A 202 -6.69 2.04 -2.79
N PHE A 203 -6.84 1.62 -1.53
CA PHE A 203 -5.75 1.66 -0.57
C PHE A 203 -4.58 0.75 -0.98
N THR A 204 -4.89 -0.44 -1.49
CA THR A 204 -3.87 -1.42 -1.93
C THR A 204 -3.07 -0.93 -3.12
N TYR A 205 -3.72 -0.32 -4.10
CA TYR A 205 -3.06 0.22 -5.31
C TYR A 205 -2.43 1.60 -5.10
N GLY A 206 -2.58 2.21 -3.92
CA GLY A 206 -1.98 3.49 -3.58
C GLY A 206 -0.44 3.41 -3.54
N GLY A 207 0.21 4.58 -3.49
CA GLY A 207 1.68 4.67 -3.37
C GLY A 207 2.37 5.26 -4.60
N TYR A 208 1.88 4.98 -5.81
CA TYR A 208 2.46 5.50 -7.06
C TYR A 208 2.56 7.03 -7.11
N GLN A 209 1.65 7.73 -6.48
CA GLN A 209 1.63 9.20 -6.43
C GLN A 209 2.83 9.79 -5.68
N GLN A 210 3.47 9.03 -4.80
CA GLN A 210 4.66 9.49 -4.05
C GLN A 210 5.90 9.65 -4.95
N THR A 211 5.89 9.07 -6.15
CA THR A 211 6.98 9.18 -7.12
C THR A 211 7.32 10.62 -7.50
N ILE A 212 6.33 11.51 -7.44
CA ILE A 212 6.48 12.94 -7.76
C ILE A 212 7.46 13.67 -6.83
N ASN A 213 7.74 13.10 -5.65
CA ASN A 213 8.67 13.70 -4.69
C ASN A 213 10.14 13.47 -5.06
N PHE A 214 10.43 12.58 -6.02
CA PHE A 214 11.79 12.19 -6.41
C PHE A 214 12.27 12.85 -7.72
N GLY A 215 11.56 13.85 -8.24
CA GLY A 215 11.78 14.42 -9.58
C GLY A 215 13.22 14.90 -9.85
N GLU A 216 13.93 15.46 -8.87
CA GLU A 216 15.33 15.93 -9.02
C GLU A 216 16.38 14.89 -8.60
N GLU A 217 15.97 13.78 -7.99
CA GLU A 217 16.89 12.75 -7.52
C GLU A 217 17.24 11.74 -8.62
N ILE A 218 16.50 11.77 -9.74
CA ILE A 218 16.67 10.87 -10.89
C ILE A 218 17.74 11.43 -11.81
N ARG A 219 18.63 10.54 -12.28
CA ARG A 219 19.80 10.93 -13.08
C ARG A 219 19.48 11.43 -14.49
N ASP A 220 18.36 11.04 -15.07
CA ASP A 220 17.88 11.46 -16.40
C ASP A 220 16.36 11.36 -16.44
N PRO A 221 15.64 12.45 -16.09
CA PRO A 221 14.19 12.43 -15.92
C PRO A 221 13.39 12.45 -17.22
N ARG A 222 14.03 12.41 -18.41
CA ARG A 222 13.39 12.47 -19.74
C ARG A 222 13.33 11.13 -20.42
#